data_08e30e70bd0487e1d477da51b0fd8a88
#
_entry.id   08e30e70bd0487e1d477da51b0fd8a88
#
_cell.length_a   1.000
_cell.length_b   1.000
_cell.length_c   1.000
_cell.angle_alpha   90.00
_cell.angle_beta   90.00
_cell.angle_gamma   90.00
#
_symmetry.space_group_name_H-M   'P 1'
#
loop_
_entity.id
_entity.type
_entity.pdbx_description
1 polymer ?
#
loop_
_entity_poly.entity_id
_entity_poly.type
_entity_poly.pdbx_seq_one_letter_code
_entity_poly.pdbx_strand_id
1 'polypeptide(L)'
;MGNLGHQAARLAASKICDNIVKGLCKDPETEVVKLIDMWQKFMGDEKIDLNYDSARKMICDKDCTLNKYMHRLINEIDPHVLKTIALNLGFEAFVYGTKTIRKNREKYGCNVPWLILMDPTSACNLHCTGCWAAEYGHKLNLTFDEMDKVVTQGKELGVYLYMFTGGEPLVRKADLVKLCEKHSDCAFLAFTNGTLVDEAFCADLKRIGNLYLAISLEGFSEVNDLRRGTGVFAKVMHAMDLLKENGLVFGTSICYTSKNYKTVTSDEFIDMIVEKGCRYALYFHYMPVGNDASLELLPSPQQRLYIKDRVREIRNMTSGKGIFTMDFQNDGEFVGGCIAGGRNYFHINANGDAEPCVFIHYSGANIRTHSMLEILKQPLFMAYHDNQPFNENHYRPCPMLENPEILQRLVKETGAKSTDLQSPESAEHLCNKCKEYAQAWKPCADKLWAEEGHSN
;
A
#
# COMPACT_ATOMS: atom_id res chain seq x y z
N MET A 1 -8.63 -4.06 31.35
CA MET A 1 -9.78 -4.91 30.95
C MET A 1 -9.94 -5.09 29.43
N GLY A 2 -9.41 -4.19 28.57
CA GLY A 2 -9.54 -4.31 27.10
C GLY A 2 -8.82 -5.50 26.46
N ASN A 3 -7.72 -5.97 27.01
CA ASN A 3 -6.87 -6.99 26.40
C ASN A 3 -7.48 -8.42 26.44
N LEU A 4 -8.14 -8.79 27.54
CA LEU A 4 -8.76 -10.14 27.70
C LEU A 4 -9.97 -10.34 26.76
N GLY A 5 -10.80 -9.32 26.60
CA GLY A 5 -11.95 -9.37 25.67
C GLY A 5 -11.51 -9.47 24.21
N HIS A 6 -10.48 -8.74 23.82
CA HIS A 6 -9.90 -8.80 22.49
C HIS A 6 -9.28 -10.17 22.20
N GLN A 7 -8.48 -10.71 23.13
CA GLN A 7 -7.90 -12.05 22.98
C GLN A 7 -8.99 -13.14 22.84
N ALA A 8 -10.05 -13.06 23.63
CA ALA A 8 -11.17 -14.00 23.51
C ALA A 8 -11.87 -13.91 22.15
N ALA A 9 -12.09 -12.69 21.66
CA ALA A 9 -12.68 -12.44 20.33
C ALA A 9 -11.78 -12.97 19.21
N ARG A 10 -10.45 -12.74 19.28
CA ARG A 10 -9.50 -13.30 18.32
C ARG A 10 -9.48 -14.83 18.31
N LEU A 11 -9.53 -15.47 19.49
CA LEU A 11 -9.63 -16.94 19.59
C LEU A 11 -10.92 -17.47 18.95
N ALA A 12 -12.04 -16.79 19.16
CA ALA A 12 -13.30 -17.14 18.51
C ALA A 12 -13.20 -16.99 16.98
N ALA A 13 -12.67 -15.86 16.50
CA ALA A 13 -12.43 -15.62 15.08
C ALA A 13 -11.50 -16.68 14.47
N SER A 14 -10.43 -17.07 15.18
CA SER A 14 -9.51 -18.13 14.72
C SER A 14 -10.22 -19.47 14.51
N LYS A 15 -11.10 -19.88 15.44
CA LYS A 15 -11.88 -21.13 15.28
C LYS A 15 -12.84 -21.06 14.10
N ILE A 16 -13.44 -19.90 13.86
CA ILE A 16 -14.30 -19.66 12.70
C ILE A 16 -13.48 -19.78 11.41
N CYS A 17 -12.32 -19.12 11.34
CA CYS A 17 -11.41 -19.23 10.19
C CYS A 17 -10.95 -20.66 9.94
N ASP A 18 -10.64 -21.45 10.97
CA ASP A 18 -10.28 -22.88 10.84
C ASP A 18 -11.40 -23.69 10.18
N ASN A 19 -12.65 -23.45 10.56
CA ASN A 19 -13.79 -24.16 9.99
C ASN A 19 -14.03 -23.75 8.53
N ILE A 20 -13.90 -22.43 8.24
CA ILE A 20 -14.08 -21.90 6.88
C ILE A 20 -12.98 -22.43 5.96
N VAL A 21 -11.70 -22.34 6.35
CA VAL A 21 -10.58 -22.86 5.53
C VAL A 21 -10.76 -24.35 5.22
N LYS A 22 -11.22 -25.16 6.18
CA LYS A 22 -11.56 -26.57 5.94
C LYS A 22 -12.76 -26.75 5.00
N GLY A 23 -13.72 -25.86 5.07
CA GLY A 23 -14.90 -25.86 4.21
C GLY A 23 -14.60 -25.44 2.78
N LEU A 24 -13.71 -24.45 2.60
CA LEU A 24 -13.29 -23.94 1.28
C LEU A 24 -12.73 -25.03 0.35
N CYS A 25 -12.11 -26.05 0.90
CA CYS A 25 -11.64 -27.21 0.12
C CYS A 25 -12.77 -28.13 -0.38
N LYS A 26 -14.00 -27.97 0.13
CA LYS A 26 -15.14 -28.83 -0.20
C LYS A 26 -16.20 -28.12 -1.03
N ASP A 27 -16.56 -26.92 -0.63
CA ASP A 27 -17.59 -26.10 -1.26
C ASP A 27 -17.19 -24.61 -1.10
N PRO A 28 -16.28 -24.12 -1.98
CA PRO A 28 -15.75 -22.77 -1.90
C PRO A 28 -16.83 -21.68 -1.95
N GLU A 29 -17.80 -21.82 -2.84
CA GLU A 29 -18.85 -20.83 -3.05
C GLU A 29 -19.70 -20.66 -1.79
N THR A 30 -20.17 -21.76 -1.22
CA THR A 30 -20.97 -21.71 0.01
C THR A 30 -20.19 -21.12 1.18
N GLU A 31 -18.91 -21.47 1.36
CA GLU A 31 -18.11 -20.95 2.48
C GLU A 31 -17.77 -19.47 2.31
N VAL A 32 -17.49 -18.98 1.09
CA VAL A 32 -17.26 -17.56 0.84
C VAL A 32 -18.55 -16.75 1.01
N VAL A 33 -19.71 -17.29 0.60
CA VAL A 33 -21.02 -16.66 0.85
C VAL A 33 -21.26 -16.52 2.37
N LYS A 34 -20.97 -17.55 3.17
CA LYS A 34 -21.03 -17.45 4.64
C LYS A 34 -20.11 -16.35 5.21
N LEU A 35 -18.91 -16.18 4.64
CA LEU A 35 -18.01 -15.07 5.02
C LEU A 35 -18.63 -13.71 4.72
N ILE A 36 -19.25 -13.55 3.54
CA ILE A 36 -19.96 -12.32 3.16
C ILE A 36 -21.11 -12.04 4.13
N ASP A 37 -21.91 -13.07 4.48
CA ASP A 37 -23.02 -12.95 5.43
C ASP A 37 -22.55 -12.56 6.84
N MET A 38 -21.44 -13.16 7.30
CA MET A 38 -20.83 -12.82 8.58
C MET A 38 -20.32 -11.38 8.56
N TRP A 39 -19.65 -10.99 7.50
CA TRP A 39 -19.14 -9.61 7.33
C TRP A 39 -20.28 -8.60 7.34
N GLN A 40 -21.34 -8.84 6.57
CA GLN A 40 -22.53 -7.98 6.53
C GLN A 40 -23.18 -7.82 7.91
N LYS A 41 -23.33 -8.92 8.67
CA LYS A 41 -23.86 -8.88 10.05
C LYS A 41 -22.95 -8.12 11.01
N PHE A 42 -21.63 -8.21 10.78
CA PHE A 42 -20.65 -7.61 11.67
C PHE A 42 -20.51 -6.09 11.46
N MET A 43 -20.60 -5.65 10.20
CA MET A 43 -20.52 -4.24 9.82
C MET A 43 -21.81 -3.47 10.16
N GLY A 44 -22.96 -4.16 10.30
CA GLY A 44 -24.24 -3.54 10.62
C GLY A 44 -24.67 -2.49 9.61
N ASP A 45 -25.25 -1.39 10.10
CA ASP A 45 -25.72 -0.24 9.28
C ASP A 45 -24.57 0.69 8.84
N GLU A 46 -23.31 0.34 9.07
CA GLU A 46 -22.20 1.13 8.54
C GLU A 46 -22.28 1.09 7.00
N LYS A 47 -22.51 2.25 6.41
CA LYS A 47 -22.58 2.48 4.96
C LYS A 47 -21.22 2.22 4.31
N ILE A 48 -20.89 0.96 4.11
CA ILE A 48 -19.95 0.57 3.07
C ILE A 48 -20.82 0.31 1.85
N ASP A 49 -20.61 1.04 0.76
CA ASP A 49 -21.32 0.87 -0.52
C ASP A 49 -20.97 -0.49 -1.21
N LEU A 50 -20.94 -1.56 -0.43
CA LEU A 50 -20.76 -2.91 -0.93
C LEU A 50 -22.13 -3.50 -1.23
N ASN A 51 -22.39 -3.74 -2.52
CA ASN A 51 -23.55 -4.51 -2.92
C ASN A 51 -23.32 -6.00 -2.64
N TYR A 52 -23.63 -6.41 -1.40
CA TYR A 52 -23.45 -7.79 -0.93
C TYR A 52 -24.20 -8.81 -1.79
N ASP A 53 -25.37 -8.46 -2.34
CA ASP A 53 -26.15 -9.36 -3.20
C ASP A 53 -25.47 -9.57 -4.55
N SER A 54 -24.89 -8.52 -5.13
CA SER A 54 -24.04 -8.64 -6.31
C SER A 54 -22.80 -9.49 -6.04
N ALA A 55 -22.15 -9.29 -4.91
CA ALA A 55 -20.97 -10.08 -4.53
C ALA A 55 -21.32 -11.59 -4.42
N ARG A 56 -22.44 -11.94 -3.75
CA ARG A 56 -22.92 -13.34 -3.68
C ARG A 56 -23.18 -13.93 -5.06
N LYS A 57 -23.84 -13.18 -5.95
CA LYS A 57 -24.11 -13.63 -7.32
C LYS A 57 -22.82 -13.90 -8.09
N MET A 58 -21.86 -12.96 -8.05
CA MET A 58 -20.57 -13.11 -8.72
C MET A 58 -19.74 -14.28 -8.18
N ILE A 59 -19.80 -14.55 -6.88
CA ILE A 59 -19.10 -15.71 -6.26
C ILE A 59 -19.71 -17.04 -6.73
N CYS A 60 -21.02 -17.11 -6.91
CA CYS A 60 -21.69 -18.33 -7.35
C CYS A 60 -21.68 -18.53 -8.90
N ASP A 61 -21.31 -17.51 -9.66
CA ASP A 61 -21.22 -17.56 -11.13
C ASP A 61 -19.81 -18.01 -11.55
N LYS A 62 -19.71 -19.25 -12.07
CA LYS A 62 -18.44 -19.87 -12.51
C LYS A 62 -17.78 -19.17 -13.70
N ASP A 63 -18.55 -18.42 -14.48
CA ASP A 63 -18.01 -17.63 -15.60
C ASP A 63 -17.45 -16.28 -15.14
N CYS A 64 -17.86 -15.82 -13.96
CA CYS A 64 -17.43 -14.55 -13.39
C CYS A 64 -15.94 -14.57 -13.02
N THR A 65 -15.25 -13.48 -13.32
CA THR A 65 -13.83 -13.31 -12.99
C THR A 65 -13.57 -13.39 -11.48
N LEU A 66 -14.47 -12.88 -10.65
CA LEU A 66 -14.35 -12.96 -9.19
C LEU A 66 -14.39 -14.40 -8.69
N ASN A 67 -15.26 -15.27 -9.24
CA ASN A 67 -15.28 -16.69 -8.89
C ASN A 67 -13.95 -17.36 -9.25
N LYS A 68 -13.45 -17.15 -10.46
CA LYS A 68 -12.14 -17.68 -10.91
C LYS A 68 -10.98 -17.20 -10.05
N TYR A 69 -10.98 -15.93 -9.67
CA TYR A 69 -9.97 -15.35 -8.76
C TYR A 69 -10.04 -16.00 -7.38
N MET A 70 -11.23 -16.16 -6.82
CA MET A 70 -11.45 -16.86 -5.54
C MET A 70 -10.90 -18.29 -5.58
N HIS A 71 -11.22 -19.06 -6.62
CA HIS A 71 -10.71 -20.43 -6.78
C HIS A 71 -9.19 -20.47 -6.87
N ARG A 72 -8.56 -19.51 -7.56
CA ARG A 72 -7.10 -19.41 -7.59
C ARG A 72 -6.51 -19.15 -6.19
N LEU A 73 -7.10 -18.25 -5.42
CA LEU A 73 -6.66 -17.99 -4.04
C LEU A 73 -6.74 -19.26 -3.19
N ILE A 74 -7.86 -19.98 -3.25
CA ILE A 74 -8.10 -21.17 -2.42
C ILE A 74 -7.18 -22.34 -2.82
N ASN A 75 -6.98 -22.56 -4.12
CA ASN A 75 -6.24 -23.72 -4.62
C ASN A 75 -4.72 -23.53 -4.65
N GLU A 76 -4.24 -22.28 -4.74
CA GLU A 76 -2.82 -22.00 -4.95
C GLU A 76 -2.11 -21.44 -3.72
N ILE A 77 -2.86 -20.96 -2.70
CA ILE A 77 -2.25 -20.40 -1.49
C ILE A 77 -2.31 -21.41 -0.34
N ASP A 78 -1.23 -21.46 0.43
CA ASP A 78 -1.13 -22.31 1.61
C ASP A 78 -2.27 -22.00 2.61
N PRO A 79 -2.99 -22.99 3.13
CA PRO A 79 -4.12 -22.78 4.05
C PRO A 79 -3.75 -22.03 5.34
N HIS A 80 -2.51 -22.17 5.85
CA HIS A 80 -2.03 -21.43 7.00
C HIS A 80 -1.90 -19.93 6.67
N VAL A 81 -1.36 -19.60 5.49
CA VAL A 81 -1.24 -18.23 5.01
C VAL A 81 -2.62 -17.60 4.81
N LEU A 82 -3.58 -18.31 4.18
CA LEU A 82 -4.96 -17.83 4.02
C LEU A 82 -5.63 -17.55 5.36
N LYS A 83 -5.50 -18.47 6.32
CA LYS A 83 -6.01 -18.27 7.68
C LYS A 83 -5.41 -17.04 8.34
N THR A 84 -4.10 -16.86 8.21
CA THR A 84 -3.38 -15.75 8.82
C THR A 84 -3.82 -14.40 8.22
N ILE A 85 -4.03 -14.34 6.89
CA ILE A 85 -4.61 -13.16 6.23
C ILE A 85 -5.99 -12.85 6.78
N ALA A 86 -6.88 -13.84 6.85
CA ALA A 86 -8.24 -13.65 7.36
C ALA A 86 -8.26 -13.12 8.80
N LEU A 87 -7.35 -13.59 9.65
CA LEU A 87 -7.23 -13.12 11.03
C LEU A 87 -6.59 -11.75 11.14
N ASN A 88 -5.43 -11.54 10.53
CA ASN A 88 -4.64 -10.35 10.79
C ASN A 88 -5.12 -9.16 9.96
N LEU A 89 -5.37 -9.35 8.67
CA LEU A 89 -5.92 -8.28 7.83
C LEU A 89 -7.43 -8.16 8.02
N GLY A 90 -8.17 -9.28 7.96
CA GLY A 90 -9.62 -9.28 8.09
C GLY A 90 -10.07 -8.89 9.49
N PHE A 91 -9.80 -9.70 10.52
CA PHE A 91 -10.31 -9.44 11.86
C PHE A 91 -9.56 -8.31 12.57
N GLU A 92 -8.20 -8.37 12.64
CA GLU A 92 -7.45 -7.37 13.41
C GLU A 92 -7.45 -5.99 12.75
N ALA A 93 -7.01 -5.86 11.50
CA ALA A 93 -6.89 -4.54 10.87
C ALA A 93 -8.26 -3.96 10.47
N PHE A 94 -9.09 -4.71 9.72
CA PHE A 94 -10.35 -4.15 9.21
C PHE A 94 -11.45 -4.05 10.27
N VAL A 95 -11.57 -5.00 11.19
CA VAL A 95 -12.67 -5.03 12.14
C VAL A 95 -12.29 -4.35 13.45
N TYR A 96 -11.37 -4.94 14.20
CA TYR A 96 -11.00 -4.47 15.52
C TYR A 96 -10.25 -3.14 15.46
N GLY A 97 -9.24 -3.08 14.60
CA GLY A 97 -8.38 -1.91 14.42
C GLY A 97 -9.18 -0.68 13.99
N THR A 98 -10.03 -0.79 12.98
CA THR A 98 -10.85 0.33 12.49
C THR A 98 -11.73 0.91 13.60
N LYS A 99 -12.37 0.07 14.43
CA LYS A 99 -13.17 0.55 15.58
C LYS A 99 -12.31 1.28 16.62
N THR A 100 -11.11 0.79 16.89
CA THR A 100 -10.17 1.40 17.83
C THR A 100 -9.64 2.72 17.28
N ILE A 101 -9.27 2.78 16.00
CA ILE A 101 -8.82 3.99 15.30
C ILE A 101 -9.88 5.09 15.38
N ARG A 102 -11.15 4.79 15.09
CA ARG A 102 -12.24 5.77 15.16
C ARG A 102 -12.34 6.39 16.56
N LYS A 103 -12.38 5.57 17.62
CA LYS A 103 -12.39 6.03 19.02
C LYS A 103 -11.18 6.90 19.36
N ASN A 104 -10.00 6.52 18.87
CA ASN A 104 -8.78 7.25 19.15
C ASN A 104 -8.71 8.58 18.39
N ARG A 105 -9.25 8.67 17.16
CA ARG A 105 -9.39 9.93 16.42
C ARG A 105 -10.25 10.93 17.22
N GLU A 106 -11.41 10.51 17.70
CA GLU A 106 -12.29 11.34 18.54
C GLU A 106 -11.59 11.74 19.86
N LYS A 107 -10.99 10.77 20.54
CA LYS A 107 -10.35 10.99 21.85
C LYS A 107 -9.17 11.96 21.77
N TYR A 108 -8.36 11.86 20.73
CA TYR A 108 -7.10 12.60 20.63
C TYR A 108 -7.19 13.84 19.75
N GLY A 109 -8.27 14.01 18.97
CA GLY A 109 -8.47 15.15 18.06
C GLY A 109 -7.38 15.24 16.99
N CYS A 110 -6.97 14.11 16.43
CA CYS A 110 -5.98 14.04 15.36
C CYS A 110 -6.24 12.83 14.46
N ASN A 111 -5.61 12.81 13.30
CA ASN A 111 -5.58 11.63 12.46
C ASN A 111 -4.93 10.45 13.19
N VAL A 112 -5.50 9.24 13.05
CA VAL A 112 -4.88 7.98 13.46
C VAL A 112 -4.92 7.06 12.24
N PRO A 113 -3.77 6.59 11.75
CA PRO A 113 -3.67 5.86 10.49
C PRO A 113 -4.22 4.44 10.61
N TRP A 114 -4.57 3.86 9.46
CA TRP A 114 -4.92 2.44 9.34
C TRP A 114 -3.69 1.58 9.08
N LEU A 115 -2.64 2.15 8.45
CA LEU A 115 -1.35 1.51 8.24
C LEU A 115 -0.19 2.47 8.52
N ILE A 116 0.95 1.91 8.88
CA ILE A 116 2.22 2.63 9.00
C ILE A 116 3.21 2.03 8.02
N LEU A 117 3.81 2.89 7.18
CA LEU A 117 4.87 2.53 6.25
C LEU A 117 6.21 2.88 6.90
N MET A 118 7.20 1.99 6.89
CA MET A 118 8.52 2.27 7.46
C MET A 118 9.65 1.72 6.61
N ASP A 119 10.81 2.40 6.69
CA ASP A 119 12.05 2.00 6.04
C ASP A 119 12.98 1.30 7.04
N PRO A 120 13.09 -0.01 7.04
CA PRO A 120 14.04 -0.71 7.90
C PRO A 120 15.49 -0.29 7.65
N THR A 121 15.78 0.10 6.42
CA THR A 121 17.10 0.54 5.96
C THR A 121 16.99 1.44 4.73
N SER A 122 17.92 2.37 4.57
CA SER A 122 18.12 3.10 3.31
C SER A 122 19.09 2.36 2.34
N ALA A 123 19.75 1.28 2.80
CA ALA A 123 20.63 0.49 1.94
C ALA A 123 19.84 -0.25 0.87
N CYS A 124 20.31 -0.21 -0.36
CA CYS A 124 19.75 -0.94 -1.49
C CYS A 124 20.86 -1.60 -2.29
N ASN A 125 20.59 -2.77 -2.85
CA ASN A 125 21.48 -3.49 -3.74
C ASN A 125 21.26 -3.14 -5.23
N LEU A 126 20.38 -2.17 -5.53
CA LEU A 126 20.13 -1.64 -6.87
C LEU A 126 20.25 -0.11 -6.87
N HIS A 127 20.38 0.48 -8.09
CA HIS A 127 20.41 1.92 -8.33
C HIS A 127 19.46 2.27 -9.47
N CYS A 128 18.15 2.23 -9.16
CA CYS A 128 17.10 2.43 -10.16
C CYS A 128 16.98 3.90 -10.59
N THR A 129 16.82 4.15 -11.89
CA THR A 129 16.58 5.49 -12.41
C THR A 129 15.29 6.09 -11.85
N GLY A 130 15.38 7.30 -11.29
CA GLY A 130 14.23 8.01 -10.69
C GLY A 130 13.67 7.32 -9.43
N CYS A 131 14.57 6.76 -8.61
CA CYS A 131 14.21 6.20 -7.31
C CYS A 131 13.92 7.32 -6.32
N TRP A 132 12.72 7.35 -5.73
CA TRP A 132 12.32 8.36 -4.74
C TRP A 132 13.15 8.31 -3.44
N ALA A 133 13.74 7.15 -3.10
CA ALA A 133 14.52 6.96 -1.88
C ALA A 133 16.03 7.26 -2.05
N ALA A 134 16.47 7.72 -3.23
CA ALA A 134 17.89 7.93 -3.51
C ALA A 134 18.53 9.00 -2.61
N GLU A 135 17.77 10.03 -2.24
CA GLU A 135 18.24 11.20 -1.49
C GLU A 135 18.49 10.93 0.01
N TYR A 136 17.99 9.81 0.55
CA TYR A 136 18.29 9.40 1.93
C TYR A 136 19.72 8.85 2.11
N GLY A 137 20.38 8.47 0.99
CA GLY A 137 21.65 7.74 1.03
C GLY A 137 21.49 6.26 1.41
N HIS A 138 22.60 5.56 1.65
CA HIS A 138 22.58 4.09 1.77
C HIS A 138 23.08 3.58 3.15
N LYS A 139 23.10 4.42 4.19
CA LYS A 139 23.74 4.09 5.49
C LYS A 139 22.80 4.14 6.69
N LEU A 140 21.56 4.58 6.49
CA LEU A 140 20.60 4.75 7.57
C LEU A 140 19.87 3.43 7.86
N ASN A 141 19.60 3.18 9.13
CA ASN A 141 18.87 1.99 9.56
C ASN A 141 18.02 2.30 10.79
N LEU A 142 16.84 1.73 10.85
CA LEU A 142 16.11 1.55 12.09
C LEU A 142 16.67 0.31 12.80
N THR A 143 16.85 0.40 14.11
CA THR A 143 17.14 -0.79 14.93
C THR A 143 15.91 -1.68 15.03
N PHE A 144 16.11 -2.95 15.40
CA PHE A 144 15.00 -3.86 15.69
C PHE A 144 14.06 -3.28 16.76
N ASP A 145 14.63 -2.72 17.84
CA ASP A 145 13.85 -2.17 18.95
C ASP A 145 13.06 -0.92 18.56
N GLU A 146 13.56 -0.12 17.61
CA GLU A 146 12.82 1.02 17.04
C GLU A 146 11.62 0.56 16.21
N MET A 147 11.80 -0.45 15.35
CA MET A 147 10.70 -1.04 14.59
C MET A 147 9.67 -1.70 15.51
N ASP A 148 10.10 -2.43 16.52
CA ASP A 148 9.25 -3.04 17.54
C ASP A 148 8.44 -2.00 18.34
N LYS A 149 9.08 -0.88 18.73
CA LYS A 149 8.42 0.25 19.37
C LYS A 149 7.30 0.82 18.48
N VAL A 150 7.57 1.02 17.19
CA VAL A 150 6.57 1.52 16.23
C VAL A 150 5.37 0.59 16.17
N VAL A 151 5.57 -0.73 16.04
CA VAL A 151 4.49 -1.69 15.97
C VAL A 151 3.73 -1.77 17.31
N THR A 152 4.43 -1.78 18.43
CA THR A 152 3.82 -1.83 19.76
C THR A 152 2.92 -0.62 20.03
N GLN A 153 3.42 0.59 19.79
CA GLN A 153 2.65 1.83 19.97
C GLN A 153 1.53 1.99 18.93
N GLY A 154 1.77 1.52 17.70
CA GLY A 154 0.74 1.51 16.67
C GLY A 154 -0.46 0.63 17.06
N LYS A 155 -0.23 -0.55 17.62
CA LYS A 155 -1.30 -1.45 18.13
C LYS A 155 -2.13 -0.80 19.24
N GLU A 156 -1.52 -0.02 20.12
CA GLU A 156 -2.25 0.75 21.14
C GLU A 156 -3.24 1.75 20.53
N LEU A 157 -2.92 2.26 19.34
CA LEU A 157 -3.78 3.16 18.56
C LEU A 157 -4.80 2.42 17.68
N GLY A 158 -4.65 1.10 17.50
CA GLY A 158 -5.51 0.26 16.65
C GLY A 158 -4.91 -0.08 15.28
N VAL A 159 -3.63 0.20 15.05
CA VAL A 159 -2.95 -0.12 13.79
C VAL A 159 -2.46 -1.56 13.82
N TYR A 160 -2.91 -2.38 12.87
CA TYR A 160 -2.53 -3.78 12.71
C TYR A 160 -2.00 -4.11 11.32
N LEU A 161 -1.87 -3.12 10.43
CA LEU A 161 -1.21 -3.25 9.14
C LEU A 161 0.04 -2.38 9.11
N TYR A 162 1.15 -2.98 8.72
CA TYR A 162 2.44 -2.31 8.56
C TYR A 162 3.02 -2.62 7.19
N MET A 163 3.72 -1.66 6.61
CA MET A 163 4.39 -1.86 5.34
C MET A 163 5.86 -1.51 5.46
N PHE A 164 6.71 -2.21 4.71
CA PHE A 164 8.15 -1.96 4.64
C PHE A 164 8.52 -1.49 3.24
N THR A 165 9.36 -0.46 3.18
CA THR A 165 9.97 0.05 1.95
C THR A 165 11.39 0.55 2.25
N GLY A 166 11.84 1.66 1.70
CA GLY A 166 13.17 2.24 1.95
C GLY A 166 14.11 2.03 0.79
N GLY A 167 15.32 1.59 1.07
CA GLY A 167 16.22 1.05 0.07
C GLY A 167 15.70 -0.30 -0.44
N GLU A 168 16.31 -1.40 0.01
CA GLU A 168 15.74 -2.74 -0.18
C GLU A 168 15.48 -3.37 1.19
N PRO A 169 14.22 -3.55 1.62
CA PRO A 169 13.91 -4.04 2.96
C PRO A 169 14.43 -5.48 3.19
N LEU A 170 14.56 -6.30 2.15
CA LEU A 170 15.06 -7.67 2.29
C LEU A 170 16.57 -7.75 2.56
N VAL A 171 17.32 -6.66 2.50
CA VAL A 171 18.68 -6.59 3.10
C VAL A 171 18.61 -6.89 4.61
N ARG A 172 17.47 -6.59 5.25
CA ARG A 172 17.18 -6.83 6.66
C ARG A 172 16.17 -7.97 6.87
N LYS A 173 16.05 -8.93 5.93
CA LYS A 173 15.00 -9.98 5.97
C LYS A 173 14.94 -10.75 7.30
N ALA A 174 16.06 -11.01 7.96
CA ALA A 174 16.10 -11.69 9.26
C ALA A 174 15.42 -10.88 10.38
N ASP A 175 15.62 -9.56 10.41
CA ASP A 175 14.96 -8.68 11.38
C ASP A 175 13.46 -8.56 11.08
N LEU A 176 13.08 -8.52 9.79
CA LEU A 176 11.67 -8.47 9.39
C LEU A 176 10.94 -9.75 9.79
N VAL A 177 11.53 -10.91 9.54
CA VAL A 177 10.96 -12.21 9.97
C VAL A 177 10.77 -12.22 11.49
N LYS A 178 11.80 -11.85 12.25
CA LYS A 178 11.75 -11.77 13.72
C LYS A 178 10.66 -10.79 14.22
N LEU A 179 10.49 -9.64 13.55
CA LEU A 179 9.45 -8.66 13.89
C LEU A 179 8.04 -9.23 13.63
N CYS A 180 7.85 -9.88 12.47
CA CYS A 180 6.59 -10.52 12.10
C CYS A 180 6.23 -11.67 13.05
N GLU A 181 7.19 -12.46 13.51
CA GLU A 181 6.99 -13.49 14.55
C GLU A 181 6.55 -12.89 15.87
N LYS A 182 7.23 -11.83 16.33
CA LYS A 182 6.90 -11.14 17.58
C LYS A 182 5.50 -10.54 17.55
N HIS A 183 5.08 -10.00 16.40
CA HIS A 183 3.76 -9.40 16.18
C HIS A 183 2.90 -10.27 15.26
N SER A 184 2.72 -11.53 15.64
CA SER A 184 1.96 -12.51 14.87
C SER A 184 0.48 -12.20 14.71
N ASP A 185 -0.02 -11.17 15.37
CA ASP A 185 -1.37 -10.61 15.26
C ASP A 185 -1.46 -9.44 14.25
N CYS A 186 -0.36 -8.99 13.68
CA CYS A 186 -0.31 -7.95 12.66
C CYS A 186 -0.15 -8.54 11.25
N ALA A 187 -0.60 -7.79 10.24
CA ALA A 187 -0.29 -8.03 8.85
C ALA A 187 0.87 -7.11 8.41
N PHE A 188 1.79 -7.68 7.62
CA PHE A 188 2.94 -6.95 7.08
C PHE A 188 3.02 -7.11 5.56
N LEU A 189 3.45 -6.05 4.86
CA LEU A 189 3.71 -6.09 3.43
C LEU A 189 5.06 -5.43 3.14
N ALA A 190 5.93 -6.06 2.36
CA ALA A 190 7.20 -5.47 1.95
C ALA A 190 7.21 -5.14 0.45
N PHE A 191 7.48 -3.87 0.13
CA PHE A 191 7.85 -3.47 -1.22
C PHE A 191 9.31 -3.85 -1.46
N THR A 192 9.56 -4.73 -2.40
CA THR A 192 10.91 -5.28 -2.63
C THR A 192 11.24 -5.34 -4.12
N ASN A 193 12.52 -5.21 -4.44
CA ASN A 193 13.00 -5.48 -5.80
C ASN A 193 13.04 -7.00 -6.13
N GLY A 194 12.75 -7.87 -5.18
CA GLY A 194 12.64 -9.31 -5.34
C GLY A 194 13.96 -10.07 -5.50
N THR A 195 15.08 -9.39 -5.70
CA THR A 195 16.37 -10.06 -6.04
C THR A 195 17.00 -10.84 -4.89
N LEU A 196 16.50 -10.66 -3.65
CA LEU A 196 16.97 -11.34 -2.44
C LEU A 196 15.99 -12.42 -1.93
N VAL A 197 14.97 -12.73 -2.70
CA VAL A 197 14.05 -13.85 -2.40
C VAL A 197 14.79 -15.15 -2.74
N ASP A 198 14.83 -16.06 -1.77
CA ASP A 198 15.41 -17.39 -1.88
C ASP A 198 14.49 -18.43 -1.19
N GLU A 199 14.78 -19.73 -1.37
CA GLU A 199 13.98 -20.81 -0.79
C GLU A 199 13.89 -20.74 0.74
N ALA A 200 15.00 -20.39 1.42
CA ALA A 200 15.03 -20.26 2.87
C ALA A 200 14.08 -19.16 3.35
N PHE A 201 14.06 -18.02 2.65
CA PHE A 201 13.13 -16.94 2.96
C PHE A 201 11.69 -17.32 2.63
N CYS A 202 11.42 -18.05 1.53
CA CYS A 202 10.08 -18.58 1.24
C CYS A 202 9.59 -19.53 2.37
N ALA A 203 10.46 -20.38 2.91
CA ALA A 203 10.12 -21.22 4.06
C ALA A 203 9.77 -20.41 5.31
N ASP A 204 10.52 -19.33 5.59
CA ASP A 204 10.21 -18.40 6.67
C ASP A 204 8.87 -17.71 6.44
N LEU A 205 8.61 -17.16 5.25
CA LEU A 205 7.34 -16.52 4.91
C LEU A 205 6.15 -17.46 5.10
N LYS A 206 6.29 -18.72 4.69
CA LYS A 206 5.27 -19.75 4.88
C LYS A 206 5.01 -20.02 6.35
N ARG A 207 6.06 -20.12 7.15
CA ARG A 207 6.01 -20.41 8.59
C ARG A 207 5.35 -19.28 9.39
N ILE A 208 5.72 -18.02 9.11
CA ILE A 208 5.13 -16.86 9.81
C ILE A 208 3.73 -16.51 9.29
N GLY A 209 3.49 -16.64 7.98
CA GLY A 209 2.20 -16.45 7.32
C GLY A 209 1.68 -15.02 7.25
N ASN A 210 2.33 -14.04 7.88
CA ASN A 210 1.84 -12.67 8.03
C ASN A 210 2.69 -11.59 7.34
N LEU A 211 3.69 -11.98 6.53
CA LEU A 211 4.47 -11.08 5.68
C LEU A 211 4.22 -11.38 4.20
N TYR A 212 3.74 -10.39 3.46
CA TYR A 212 3.41 -10.46 2.03
C TYR A 212 4.37 -9.61 1.23
N LEU A 213 4.56 -9.89 -0.06
CA LEU A 213 5.51 -9.18 -0.90
C LEU A 213 4.82 -8.46 -2.07
N ALA A 214 5.14 -7.18 -2.26
CA ALA A 214 4.85 -6.41 -3.47
C ALA A 214 6.15 -6.26 -4.25
N ILE A 215 6.31 -7.08 -5.30
CA ILE A 215 7.57 -7.14 -6.07
C ILE A 215 7.57 -6.04 -7.11
N SER A 216 8.62 -5.25 -7.11
CA SER A 216 8.80 -4.16 -8.06
C SER A 216 9.04 -4.68 -9.49
N LEU A 217 8.18 -4.31 -10.44
CA LEU A 217 8.26 -4.73 -11.84
C LEU A 217 7.74 -3.62 -12.77
N GLU A 218 8.53 -3.21 -13.75
CA GLU A 218 8.26 -2.04 -14.59
C GLU A 218 7.84 -2.37 -16.02
N GLY A 219 7.63 -3.65 -16.33
CA GLY A 219 7.33 -4.17 -17.66
C GLY A 219 8.08 -5.44 -17.98
N PHE A 220 8.20 -5.78 -19.27
CA PHE A 220 9.05 -6.90 -19.72
C PHE A 220 10.55 -6.58 -19.59
N SER A 221 11.40 -7.57 -19.86
CA SER A 221 12.84 -7.54 -19.59
C SER A 221 13.53 -6.24 -20.03
N GLU A 222 13.31 -5.80 -21.26
CA GLU A 222 13.95 -4.60 -21.79
C GLU A 222 13.59 -3.33 -20.97
N VAL A 223 12.29 -3.11 -20.75
CA VAL A 223 11.80 -1.93 -20.05
C VAL A 223 12.15 -1.97 -18.56
N ASN A 224 12.03 -3.16 -17.95
CA ASN A 224 12.37 -3.35 -16.55
C ASN A 224 13.86 -3.12 -16.28
N ASP A 225 14.72 -3.76 -17.09
CA ASP A 225 16.16 -3.73 -16.88
C ASP A 225 16.78 -2.36 -17.24
N LEU A 226 16.16 -1.62 -18.17
CA LEU A 226 16.54 -0.23 -18.45
C LEU A 226 16.44 0.66 -17.20
N ARG A 227 15.43 0.47 -16.37
CA ARG A 227 15.22 1.26 -15.14
C ARG A 227 15.96 0.69 -13.95
N ARG A 228 15.97 -0.64 -13.79
CA ARG A 228 16.40 -1.32 -12.55
C ARG A 228 17.77 -1.94 -12.63
N GLY A 229 18.32 -2.10 -13.83
CA GLY A 229 19.62 -2.73 -14.09
C GLY A 229 19.49 -4.09 -14.78
N THR A 230 20.52 -4.41 -15.56
CA THR A 230 20.56 -5.62 -16.39
C THR A 230 20.40 -6.92 -15.57
N GLY A 231 19.52 -7.80 -16.01
CA GLY A 231 19.26 -9.11 -15.39
C GLY A 231 18.34 -9.06 -14.17
N VAL A 232 17.81 -7.90 -13.77
CA VAL A 232 16.86 -7.80 -12.65
C VAL A 232 15.55 -8.47 -13.00
N PHE A 233 15.05 -8.34 -14.24
CA PHE A 233 13.83 -9.02 -14.68
C PHE A 233 13.90 -10.54 -14.47
N ALA A 234 14.99 -11.18 -14.90
CA ALA A 234 15.15 -12.63 -14.73
C ALA A 234 15.13 -13.05 -13.26
N LYS A 235 15.75 -12.27 -12.36
CA LYS A 235 15.73 -12.53 -10.92
C LYS A 235 14.32 -12.37 -10.35
N VAL A 236 13.55 -11.36 -10.79
CA VAL A 236 12.17 -11.16 -10.39
C VAL A 236 11.28 -12.32 -10.83
N MET A 237 11.42 -12.79 -12.08
CA MET A 237 10.67 -13.95 -12.56
C MET A 237 10.96 -15.21 -11.75
N HIS A 238 12.22 -15.46 -11.40
CA HIS A 238 12.61 -16.57 -10.52
C HIS A 238 12.03 -16.42 -9.11
N ALA A 239 12.08 -15.22 -8.53
CA ALA A 239 11.48 -14.96 -7.22
C ALA A 239 9.96 -15.24 -7.20
N MET A 240 9.24 -14.86 -8.26
CA MET A 240 7.81 -15.14 -8.41
C MET A 240 7.55 -16.65 -8.51
N ASP A 241 8.38 -17.40 -9.23
CA ASP A 241 8.26 -18.87 -9.31
C ASP A 241 8.43 -19.51 -7.93
N LEU A 242 9.48 -19.13 -7.18
CA LEU A 242 9.69 -19.63 -5.80
C LEU A 242 8.50 -19.32 -4.87
N LEU A 243 7.98 -18.11 -4.92
CA LEU A 243 6.84 -17.71 -4.09
C LEU A 243 5.55 -18.49 -4.45
N LYS A 244 5.31 -18.69 -5.76
CA LYS A 244 4.17 -19.45 -6.25
C LYS A 244 4.26 -20.93 -5.83
N GLU A 245 5.42 -21.56 -6.02
CA GLU A 245 5.68 -22.96 -5.67
C GLU A 245 5.49 -23.22 -4.17
N ASN A 246 5.76 -22.23 -3.32
CA ASN A 246 5.56 -22.30 -1.88
C ASN A 246 4.15 -21.92 -1.42
N GLY A 247 3.24 -21.59 -2.34
CA GLY A 247 1.87 -21.21 -2.00
C GLY A 247 1.75 -19.90 -1.24
N LEU A 248 2.62 -18.92 -1.54
CA LEU A 248 2.70 -17.63 -0.83
C LEU A 248 1.86 -16.55 -1.52
N VAL A 249 1.40 -15.58 -0.74
CA VAL A 249 0.69 -14.41 -1.26
C VAL A 249 1.67 -13.31 -1.61
N PHE A 250 1.66 -12.91 -2.88
CA PHE A 250 2.44 -11.80 -3.39
C PHE A 250 1.74 -11.11 -4.57
N GLY A 251 2.23 -9.94 -4.90
CA GLY A 251 1.81 -9.18 -6.07
C GLY A 251 2.93 -8.31 -6.60
N THR A 252 2.59 -7.36 -7.46
CA THR A 252 3.54 -6.42 -8.05
C THR A 252 3.33 -5.01 -7.52
N SER A 253 4.44 -4.25 -7.42
CA SER A 253 4.47 -2.80 -7.27
C SER A 253 5.00 -2.20 -8.56
N ILE A 254 4.20 -1.40 -9.23
CA ILE A 254 4.46 -0.89 -10.57
C ILE A 254 4.51 0.64 -10.51
N CYS A 255 5.68 1.21 -10.76
CA CYS A 255 5.79 2.64 -10.99
C CYS A 255 5.55 2.92 -12.47
N TYR A 256 4.38 3.44 -12.83
CA TYR A 256 4.15 3.83 -14.21
C TYR A 256 4.69 5.23 -14.52
N THR A 257 5.24 5.35 -15.73
CA THR A 257 5.90 6.54 -16.23
C THR A 257 5.40 6.87 -17.63
N SER A 258 5.81 8.00 -18.18
CA SER A 258 5.58 8.36 -19.60
C SER A 258 6.12 7.31 -20.58
N LYS A 259 7.03 6.41 -20.15
CA LYS A 259 7.74 5.45 -21.01
C LYS A 259 7.12 4.06 -21.00
N ASN A 260 6.56 3.62 -19.88
CA ASN A 260 6.12 2.22 -19.71
C ASN A 260 4.59 2.04 -19.54
N TYR A 261 3.81 3.12 -19.49
CA TYR A 261 2.38 3.08 -19.14
C TYR A 261 1.55 2.10 -19.99
N LYS A 262 1.87 1.93 -21.28
CA LYS A 262 1.19 0.95 -22.14
C LYS A 262 1.62 -0.49 -21.83
N THR A 263 2.92 -0.69 -21.64
CA THR A 263 3.48 -2.02 -21.37
C THR A 263 2.93 -2.60 -20.09
N VAL A 264 2.93 -1.83 -18.98
CA VAL A 264 2.50 -2.31 -17.65
C VAL A 264 1.00 -2.49 -17.50
N THR A 265 0.22 -2.13 -18.51
CA THR A 265 -1.25 -2.33 -18.56
C THR A 265 -1.68 -3.15 -19.78
N SER A 266 -0.73 -3.66 -20.57
CA SER A 266 -1.06 -4.55 -21.69
C SER A 266 -1.61 -5.87 -21.20
N ASP A 267 -2.46 -6.51 -22.00
CA ASP A 267 -3.03 -7.80 -21.65
C ASP A 267 -1.95 -8.86 -21.46
N GLU A 268 -0.93 -8.85 -22.29
CA GLU A 268 0.20 -9.79 -22.23
C GLU A 268 0.99 -9.64 -20.93
N PHE A 269 1.20 -8.41 -20.46
CA PHE A 269 1.90 -8.17 -19.20
C PHE A 269 1.05 -8.62 -18.01
N ILE A 270 -0.24 -8.30 -18.01
CA ILE A 270 -1.15 -8.72 -16.93
C ILE A 270 -1.31 -10.22 -16.90
N ASP A 271 -1.48 -10.87 -18.06
CA ASP A 271 -1.59 -12.33 -18.14
C ASP A 271 -0.32 -12.99 -17.62
N MET A 272 0.86 -12.48 -17.97
CA MET A 272 2.16 -12.96 -17.46
C MET A 272 2.23 -12.90 -15.92
N ILE A 273 1.92 -11.76 -15.30
CA ILE A 273 2.01 -11.65 -13.83
C ILE A 273 0.95 -12.51 -13.12
N VAL A 274 -0.23 -12.67 -13.72
CA VAL A 274 -1.28 -13.56 -13.24
C VAL A 274 -0.83 -15.03 -13.31
N GLU A 275 -0.22 -15.46 -14.42
CA GLU A 275 0.35 -16.81 -14.60
C GLU A 275 1.50 -17.07 -13.63
N LYS A 276 2.34 -16.06 -13.36
CA LYS A 276 3.41 -16.13 -12.34
C LYS A 276 2.88 -16.22 -10.90
N GLY A 277 1.59 -16.06 -10.68
CA GLY A 277 0.97 -16.24 -9.38
C GLY A 277 0.66 -14.95 -8.62
N CYS A 278 0.83 -13.77 -9.21
CA CYS A 278 0.47 -12.51 -8.57
C CYS A 278 -1.02 -12.45 -8.24
N ARG A 279 -1.32 -11.97 -7.02
CA ARG A 279 -2.71 -11.79 -6.51
C ARG A 279 -3.16 -10.35 -6.60
N TYR A 280 -2.22 -9.42 -6.63
CA TYR A 280 -2.50 -7.99 -6.74
C TYR A 280 -1.42 -7.27 -7.55
N ALA A 281 -1.80 -6.11 -8.10
CA ALA A 281 -0.88 -5.17 -8.73
C ALA A 281 -1.18 -3.75 -8.23
N LEU A 282 -0.18 -3.13 -7.59
CA LEU A 282 -0.26 -1.79 -7.03
C LEU A 282 0.43 -0.83 -7.99
N TYR A 283 -0.35 0.08 -8.58
CA TYR A 283 0.13 1.08 -9.53
C TYR A 283 0.43 2.39 -8.82
N PHE A 284 1.61 2.91 -9.04
CA PHE A 284 2.07 4.20 -8.52
C PHE A 284 2.49 5.10 -9.67
N HIS A 285 1.94 6.30 -9.69
CA HIS A 285 2.42 7.36 -10.58
C HIS A 285 3.86 7.71 -10.24
N TYR A 286 4.71 7.90 -11.25
CA TYR A 286 6.04 8.45 -11.01
C TYR A 286 5.94 9.81 -10.32
N MET A 287 6.68 9.99 -9.24
CA MET A 287 6.70 11.21 -8.42
C MET A 287 8.07 11.87 -8.54
N PRO A 288 8.14 13.18 -8.86
CA PRO A 288 9.39 13.89 -9.12
C PRO A 288 10.07 14.33 -7.82
N VAL A 289 10.43 13.36 -6.96
CA VAL A 289 11.10 13.57 -5.67
C VAL A 289 12.61 13.65 -5.86
N GLY A 290 13.29 14.53 -5.12
CA GLY A 290 14.73 14.76 -5.18
C GLY A 290 15.12 15.86 -6.17
N ASN A 291 16.28 16.49 -5.91
CA ASN A 291 16.77 17.61 -6.69
C ASN A 291 16.99 17.26 -8.18
N ASP A 292 17.42 16.02 -8.45
CA ASP A 292 17.74 15.52 -9.81
C ASP A 292 16.61 14.64 -10.40
N ALA A 293 15.35 14.88 -9.99
CA ALA A 293 14.21 14.12 -10.49
C ALA A 293 14.03 14.26 -12.01
N SER A 294 13.88 13.13 -12.70
CA SER A 294 13.71 13.05 -14.17
C SER A 294 12.28 13.42 -14.57
N LEU A 295 12.02 14.69 -14.86
CA LEU A 295 10.67 15.19 -15.19
C LEU A 295 10.09 14.56 -16.46
N GLU A 296 10.92 14.10 -17.39
CA GLU A 296 10.49 13.38 -18.60
C GLU A 296 9.83 12.03 -18.32
N LEU A 297 9.96 11.50 -17.10
CA LEU A 297 9.26 10.29 -16.66
C LEU A 297 7.82 10.57 -16.19
N LEU A 298 7.44 11.82 -15.95
CA LEU A 298 6.06 12.16 -15.60
C LEU A 298 5.11 11.78 -16.74
N PRO A 299 4.06 11.01 -16.47
CA PRO A 299 3.01 10.74 -17.46
C PRO A 299 2.29 12.03 -17.86
N SER A 300 1.93 12.18 -19.13
CA SER A 300 1.04 13.28 -19.53
C SER A 300 -0.39 13.06 -18.95
N PRO A 301 -1.24 14.09 -18.92
CA PRO A 301 -2.64 13.93 -18.54
C PRO A 301 -3.39 12.84 -19.31
N GLN A 302 -3.15 12.71 -20.61
CA GLN A 302 -3.77 11.68 -21.46
C GLN A 302 -3.26 10.26 -21.11
N GLN A 303 -1.96 10.14 -20.79
CA GLN A 303 -1.39 8.88 -20.32
C GLN A 303 -1.95 8.47 -18.96
N ARG A 304 -2.14 9.43 -18.04
CA ARG A 304 -2.78 9.19 -16.75
C ARG A 304 -4.24 8.76 -16.89
N LEU A 305 -5.02 9.40 -17.78
CA LEU A 305 -6.39 8.96 -18.11
C LEU A 305 -6.41 7.53 -18.62
N TYR A 306 -5.52 7.22 -19.57
CA TYR A 306 -5.39 5.87 -20.10
C TYR A 306 -5.11 4.83 -19.00
N ILE A 307 -4.17 5.10 -18.08
CA ILE A 307 -3.86 4.21 -16.96
C ILE A 307 -5.10 4.01 -16.07
N LYS A 308 -5.78 5.10 -15.69
CA LYS A 308 -7.00 5.05 -14.87
C LYS A 308 -8.03 4.08 -15.46
N ASP A 309 -8.32 4.24 -16.75
CA ASP A 309 -9.35 3.43 -17.43
C ASP A 309 -8.89 1.98 -17.54
N ARG A 310 -7.64 1.73 -17.94
CA ARG A 310 -7.11 0.36 -18.05
C ARG A 310 -7.03 -0.37 -16.72
N VAL A 311 -6.61 0.28 -15.63
CA VAL A 311 -6.57 -0.34 -14.30
C VAL A 311 -8.00 -0.72 -13.85
N ARG A 312 -9.01 0.10 -14.14
CA ARG A 312 -10.42 -0.21 -13.85
C ARG A 312 -10.95 -1.40 -14.68
N GLU A 313 -10.58 -1.48 -15.96
CA GLU A 313 -10.90 -2.64 -16.80
C GLU A 313 -10.23 -3.92 -16.26
N ILE A 314 -8.95 -3.88 -15.92
CA ILE A 314 -8.20 -5.02 -15.41
C ILE A 314 -8.83 -5.57 -14.13
N ARG A 315 -9.23 -4.70 -13.19
CA ARG A 315 -9.83 -5.11 -11.90
C ARG A 315 -11.31 -5.42 -11.95
N ASN A 316 -11.96 -5.31 -13.12
CA ASN A 316 -13.38 -5.58 -13.23
C ASN A 316 -13.71 -7.00 -12.73
N MET A 317 -14.59 -7.08 -11.73
CA MET A 317 -14.90 -8.35 -11.06
C MET A 317 -15.68 -9.34 -11.93
N THR A 318 -16.32 -8.85 -13.00
CA THR A 318 -17.14 -9.68 -13.92
C THR A 318 -16.34 -10.15 -15.12
N SER A 319 -15.58 -9.25 -15.74
CA SER A 319 -14.93 -9.46 -17.05
C SER A 319 -13.45 -9.09 -17.11
N GLY A 320 -12.83 -8.74 -15.98
CA GLY A 320 -11.43 -8.34 -15.92
C GLY A 320 -10.46 -9.52 -15.94
N LYS A 321 -9.22 -9.28 -15.47
CA LYS A 321 -8.11 -10.23 -15.56
C LYS A 321 -7.95 -11.16 -14.35
N GLY A 322 -8.85 -11.10 -13.37
CA GLY A 322 -8.74 -11.92 -12.15
C GLY A 322 -7.52 -11.59 -11.29
N ILE A 323 -7.21 -10.31 -11.16
CA ILE A 323 -6.19 -9.77 -10.29
C ILE A 323 -6.72 -8.50 -9.60
N PHE A 324 -6.48 -8.37 -8.30
CA PHE A 324 -6.81 -7.11 -7.60
C PHE A 324 -5.83 -6.01 -8.03
N THR A 325 -6.34 -4.87 -8.49
CA THR A 325 -5.48 -3.72 -8.84
C THR A 325 -5.90 -2.48 -8.09
N MET A 326 -4.92 -1.67 -7.71
CA MET A 326 -5.11 -0.36 -7.09
C MET A 326 -4.21 0.66 -7.78
N ASP A 327 -4.75 1.83 -8.10
CA ASP A 327 -4.00 2.97 -8.62
C ASP A 327 -3.94 4.06 -7.56
N PHE A 328 -2.79 4.20 -6.92
CA PHE A 328 -2.61 5.07 -5.76
C PHE A 328 -3.00 6.54 -6.02
N GLN A 329 -2.77 7.04 -7.23
CA GLN A 329 -3.10 8.42 -7.60
C GLN A 329 -4.53 8.60 -8.15
N ASN A 330 -5.07 7.60 -8.83
CA ASN A 330 -6.35 7.73 -9.51
C ASN A 330 -7.55 7.15 -8.72
N ASP A 331 -7.29 6.43 -7.64
CA ASP A 331 -8.33 5.88 -6.76
C ASP A 331 -8.71 6.81 -5.58
N GLY A 332 -8.32 8.08 -5.64
CA GLY A 332 -8.62 9.08 -4.61
C GLY A 332 -10.11 9.26 -4.34
N GLU A 333 -10.96 9.08 -5.35
CA GLU A 333 -12.42 9.15 -5.22
C GLU A 333 -12.99 8.13 -4.22
N PHE A 334 -12.44 6.89 -4.21
CA PHE A 334 -12.92 5.80 -3.32
C PHE A 334 -12.51 6.00 -1.86
N VAL A 335 -11.54 6.88 -1.59
CA VAL A 335 -11.01 7.12 -0.25
C VAL A 335 -11.19 8.56 0.22
N GLY A 336 -11.93 9.38 -0.55
CA GLY A 336 -12.21 10.78 -0.20
C GLY A 336 -10.97 11.68 -0.26
N GLY A 337 -10.11 11.49 -1.27
CA GLY A 337 -8.93 12.30 -1.51
C GLY A 337 -7.64 11.77 -0.87
N CYS A 338 -6.70 12.67 -0.56
CA CYS A 338 -5.37 12.30 -0.02
C CYS A 338 -5.47 11.55 1.32
N ILE A 339 -4.75 10.42 1.42
CA ILE A 339 -4.72 9.54 2.60
C ILE A 339 -3.53 9.77 3.53
N ALA A 340 -2.61 10.66 3.18
CA ALA A 340 -1.35 10.94 3.88
C ALA A 340 -1.55 11.71 5.20
N GLY A 341 -0.45 12.03 5.88
CA GLY A 341 -0.46 12.80 7.13
C GLY A 341 -1.21 12.11 8.27
N GLY A 342 -1.14 10.78 8.33
CA GLY A 342 -1.80 9.96 9.33
C GLY A 342 -3.30 9.77 9.12
N ARG A 343 -3.91 10.27 8.03
CA ARG A 343 -5.33 10.06 7.77
C ARG A 343 -5.65 8.57 7.57
N ASN A 344 -4.95 7.90 6.66
CA ASN A 344 -4.98 6.44 6.53
C ASN A 344 -3.57 5.85 6.62
N TYR A 345 -2.53 6.62 6.28
CA TYR A 345 -1.14 6.21 6.45
C TYR A 345 -0.21 7.41 6.68
N PHE A 346 1.00 7.11 7.13
CA PHE A 346 2.17 7.96 7.08
C PHE A 346 3.44 7.12 6.95
N HIS A 347 4.57 7.77 6.72
CA HIS A 347 5.85 7.15 6.48
C HIS A 347 6.85 7.43 7.61
N ILE A 348 7.68 6.45 7.94
CA ILE A 348 8.83 6.59 8.84
C ILE A 348 10.07 6.18 8.04
N ASN A 349 10.95 7.13 7.76
CA ASN A 349 12.17 6.86 7.02
C ASN A 349 13.23 6.14 7.85
N ALA A 350 14.31 5.68 7.24
CA ALA A 350 15.38 4.93 7.91
C ALA A 350 16.19 5.75 8.93
N ASN A 351 16.04 7.09 8.96
CA ASN A 351 16.56 7.95 10.02
C ASN A 351 15.58 8.08 11.21
N GLY A 352 14.39 7.51 11.10
CA GLY A 352 13.33 7.59 12.11
C GLY A 352 12.46 8.84 12.03
N ASP A 353 12.60 9.68 11.00
CA ASP A 353 11.77 10.86 10.79
C ASP A 353 10.38 10.44 10.32
N ALA A 354 9.35 11.05 10.89
CA ALA A 354 7.95 10.75 10.55
C ALA A 354 7.44 11.76 9.52
N GLU A 355 7.27 11.29 8.30
CA GLU A 355 6.88 12.04 7.11
C GLU A 355 5.40 11.82 6.79
N PRO A 356 4.68 12.82 6.26
CA PRO A 356 3.27 12.65 5.93
C PRO A 356 3.03 11.61 4.83
N CYS A 357 3.95 11.46 3.89
CA CYS A 357 3.87 10.57 2.74
C CYS A 357 5.27 10.11 2.32
N VAL A 358 5.38 8.90 1.77
CA VAL A 358 6.62 8.35 1.21
C VAL A 358 7.26 9.21 0.10
N PHE A 359 6.49 10.12 -0.49
CA PHE A 359 6.94 11.05 -1.52
C PHE A 359 7.11 12.49 -1.02
N ILE A 360 6.92 12.74 0.28
CA ILE A 360 6.96 14.09 0.86
C ILE A 360 7.92 14.07 2.05
N HIS A 361 9.17 14.38 1.76
CA HIS A 361 10.33 14.26 2.63
C HIS A 361 10.50 15.50 3.53
N TYR A 362 9.47 15.78 4.35
CA TYR A 362 9.50 16.85 5.36
C TYR A 362 8.95 16.33 6.69
N SER A 363 9.61 16.68 7.78
CA SER A 363 9.21 16.28 9.12
C SER A 363 9.55 17.31 10.18
N GLY A 364 8.82 17.27 11.29
CA GLY A 364 9.12 17.97 12.55
C GLY A 364 9.28 17.01 13.74
N ALA A 365 9.17 15.69 13.52
CA ALA A 365 9.20 14.70 14.59
C ALA A 365 9.95 13.42 14.19
N ASN A 366 10.59 12.75 15.16
CA ASN A 366 11.36 11.55 14.95
C ASN A 366 11.00 10.50 16.01
N ILE A 367 10.89 9.21 15.64
CA ILE A 367 10.51 8.11 16.54
C ILE A 367 11.47 7.91 17.72
N ARG A 368 12.71 8.37 17.60
CA ARG A 368 13.71 8.26 18.67
C ARG A 368 13.42 9.20 19.83
N THR A 369 12.79 10.34 19.56
CA THR A 369 12.54 11.41 20.52
C THR A 369 11.07 11.62 20.84
N HIS A 370 10.15 11.07 20.04
CA HIS A 370 8.71 11.25 20.19
C HIS A 370 8.00 9.89 20.30
N SER A 371 6.90 9.86 21.03
CA SER A 371 5.93 8.76 20.99
C SER A 371 5.09 8.81 19.69
N MET A 372 4.43 7.72 19.36
CA MET A 372 3.55 7.65 18.19
C MET A 372 2.43 8.71 18.22
N LEU A 373 1.85 8.97 19.39
CA LEU A 373 0.82 10.01 19.53
C LEU A 373 1.38 11.43 19.35
N GLU A 374 2.58 11.72 19.83
CA GLU A 374 3.23 13.01 19.61
C GLU A 374 3.57 13.20 18.12
N ILE A 375 3.99 12.14 17.43
CA ILE A 375 4.21 12.14 15.99
C ILE A 375 2.92 12.50 15.25
N LEU A 376 1.79 11.88 15.59
CA LEU A 376 0.51 12.15 14.94
C LEU A 376 -0.01 13.58 15.23
N LYS A 377 0.50 14.22 16.27
CA LYS A 377 0.19 15.61 16.66
C LYS A 377 1.27 16.62 16.28
N GLN A 378 2.31 16.22 15.54
CA GLN A 378 3.29 17.18 15.05
C GLN A 378 2.64 18.26 14.16
N PRO A 379 3.16 19.48 14.12
CA PRO A 379 2.53 20.59 13.40
C PRO A 379 2.17 20.26 11.94
N LEU A 380 3.05 19.58 11.20
CA LEU A 380 2.78 19.23 9.79
C LEU A 380 1.62 18.23 9.67
N PHE A 381 1.51 17.22 10.56
CA PHE A 381 0.40 16.25 10.51
C PHE A 381 -0.92 16.88 10.94
N MET A 382 -0.90 17.79 11.91
CA MET A 382 -2.09 18.56 12.26
C MET A 382 -2.52 19.50 11.13
N ALA A 383 -1.58 20.11 10.41
CA ALA A 383 -1.90 20.89 9.22
C ALA A 383 -2.53 20.02 8.10
N TYR A 384 -2.11 18.76 7.96
CA TYR A 384 -2.80 17.79 7.08
C TYR A 384 -4.23 17.50 7.56
N HIS A 385 -4.39 17.19 8.85
CA HIS A 385 -5.69 16.92 9.47
C HIS A 385 -6.69 18.05 9.22
N ASP A 386 -6.26 19.29 9.41
CA ASP A 386 -7.12 20.48 9.34
C ASP A 386 -7.43 20.94 7.90
N ASN A 387 -6.63 20.51 6.90
CA ASN A 387 -6.78 20.92 5.50
C ASN A 387 -7.24 19.79 4.55
N GLN A 388 -7.38 18.55 5.02
CA GLN A 388 -7.88 17.45 4.18
C GLN A 388 -9.42 17.45 4.11
N PRO A 389 -10.01 17.19 2.93
CA PRO A 389 -9.35 16.95 1.64
C PRO A 389 -8.73 18.24 1.09
N PHE A 390 -7.53 18.14 0.49
CA PHE A 390 -6.84 19.30 -0.09
C PHE A 390 -7.52 19.88 -1.33
N ASN A 391 -8.41 19.11 -1.92
CA ASN A 391 -9.23 19.50 -3.05
C ASN A 391 -10.55 18.71 -3.00
N GLU A 392 -11.67 19.36 -3.26
CA GLU A 392 -12.98 18.71 -3.32
C GLU A 392 -13.05 17.75 -4.52
N ASN A 393 -12.36 18.06 -5.60
CA ASN A 393 -12.17 17.16 -6.72
C ASN A 393 -11.12 16.10 -6.36
N HIS A 394 -11.57 14.90 -6.01
CA HIS A 394 -10.73 13.79 -5.57
C HIS A 394 -9.85 13.18 -6.68
N TYR A 395 -9.98 13.61 -7.92
CA TYR A 395 -8.99 13.36 -8.99
C TYR A 395 -7.77 14.29 -8.90
N ARG A 396 -7.77 15.21 -7.93
CA ARG A 396 -6.66 16.12 -7.60
C ARG A 396 -6.30 16.03 -6.11
N PRO A 397 -6.06 14.82 -5.55
CA PRO A 397 -5.95 14.65 -4.11
C PRO A 397 -4.63 15.13 -3.51
N CYS A 398 -3.53 15.13 -4.28
CA CYS A 398 -2.17 15.28 -3.73
C CYS A 398 -1.80 16.76 -3.52
N PRO A 399 -1.34 17.14 -2.32
CA PRO A 399 -0.91 18.51 -2.04
C PRO A 399 0.43 18.86 -2.71
N MET A 400 1.18 17.85 -3.23
CA MET A 400 2.44 18.07 -3.95
C MET A 400 2.24 18.11 -5.46
N LEU A 401 1.65 17.04 -6.02
CA LEU A 401 1.59 16.83 -7.47
C LEU A 401 0.51 17.68 -8.14
N GLU A 402 -0.67 17.83 -7.50
CA GLU A 402 -1.83 18.49 -8.10
C GLU A 402 -2.20 19.84 -7.45
N ASN A 403 -1.73 20.09 -6.23
CA ASN A 403 -1.98 21.33 -5.48
C ASN A 403 -0.68 21.83 -4.81
N PRO A 404 0.38 22.09 -5.59
CA PRO A 404 1.74 22.34 -5.05
C PRO A 404 1.83 23.55 -4.14
N GLU A 405 0.96 24.56 -4.31
CA GLU A 405 0.86 25.72 -3.43
C GLU A 405 0.46 25.36 -2.01
N ILE A 406 -0.33 24.27 -1.84
CA ILE A 406 -0.77 23.81 -0.53
C ILE A 406 0.42 23.24 0.24
N LEU A 407 1.18 22.30 -0.35
CA LEU A 407 2.35 21.71 0.33
C LEU A 407 3.36 22.78 0.71
N GLN A 408 3.70 23.69 -0.24
CA GLN A 408 4.64 24.76 0.01
C GLN A 408 4.22 25.63 1.21
N ARG A 409 2.92 25.98 1.28
CA ARG A 409 2.34 26.74 2.40
C ARG A 409 2.44 25.94 3.71
N LEU A 410 2.00 24.68 3.75
CA LEU A 410 1.98 23.86 4.96
C LEU A 410 3.39 23.65 5.52
N VAL A 411 4.38 23.34 4.69
CA VAL A 411 5.78 23.18 5.14
C VAL A 411 6.32 24.49 5.73
N LYS A 412 6.03 25.63 5.09
CA LYS A 412 6.46 26.95 5.57
C LYS A 412 5.82 27.31 6.92
N GLU A 413 4.50 27.15 7.04
CA GLU A 413 3.74 27.50 8.25
C GLU A 413 4.11 26.65 9.46
N THR A 414 4.39 25.35 9.23
CA THR A 414 4.72 24.40 10.30
C THR A 414 6.19 24.36 10.65
N GLY A 415 7.05 24.95 9.81
CA GLY A 415 8.49 24.93 10.00
C GLY A 415 9.14 23.54 9.83
N ALA A 416 8.42 22.59 9.21
CA ALA A 416 8.95 21.26 8.93
C ALA A 416 10.23 21.35 8.08
N LYS A 417 11.16 20.43 8.30
CA LYS A 417 12.48 20.40 7.64
C LYS A 417 12.55 19.26 6.64
N SER A 418 13.35 19.45 5.57
CA SER A 418 13.68 18.36 4.66
C SER A 418 14.38 17.23 5.43
N THR A 419 13.98 16.02 5.14
CA THR A 419 14.54 14.77 5.69
C THR A 419 15.51 14.09 4.71
N ASP A 420 15.73 14.68 3.54
CA ASP A 420 16.77 14.29 2.59
C ASP A 420 18.12 14.78 3.10
N LEU A 421 18.86 13.90 3.76
CA LEU A 421 20.10 14.28 4.47
C LEU A 421 21.26 14.53 3.51
N GLN A 422 21.26 13.94 2.32
CA GLN A 422 22.37 14.08 1.36
C GLN A 422 22.20 15.27 0.46
N SER A 423 20.97 15.53 0.00
CA SER A 423 20.66 16.63 -0.92
C SER A 423 19.31 17.25 -0.51
N PRO A 424 19.27 18.03 0.60
CA PRO A 424 18.02 18.60 1.09
C PRO A 424 17.31 19.43 0.01
N GLU A 425 16.08 19.04 -0.31
CA GLU A 425 15.25 19.76 -1.26
C GLU A 425 14.32 20.73 -0.53
N SER A 426 14.22 21.98 -1.00
CA SER A 426 13.24 22.93 -0.48
C SER A 426 11.83 22.62 -1.00
N ALA A 427 10.79 22.87 -0.17
CA ALA A 427 9.41 22.71 -0.61
C ALA A 427 9.06 23.59 -1.82
N GLU A 428 9.69 24.76 -1.95
CA GLU A 428 9.52 25.63 -3.10
C GLU A 428 10.05 24.97 -4.38
N HIS A 429 11.25 24.39 -4.34
CA HIS A 429 11.85 23.72 -5.50
C HIS A 429 11.02 22.49 -5.90
N LEU A 430 10.67 21.60 -4.96
CA LEU A 430 9.84 20.44 -5.20
C LEU A 430 8.48 20.83 -5.82
N CYS A 431 7.80 21.80 -5.24
CA CYS A 431 6.50 22.25 -5.72
C CYS A 431 6.57 22.93 -7.09
N ASN A 432 7.65 23.66 -7.38
CA ASN A 432 7.84 24.28 -8.70
C ASN A 432 7.93 23.23 -9.82
N LYS A 433 8.55 22.08 -9.57
CA LYS A 433 8.60 20.96 -10.53
C LYS A 433 7.19 20.42 -10.88
N CYS A 434 6.22 20.53 -9.96
CA CYS A 434 4.88 20.00 -10.13
C CYS A 434 3.88 20.99 -10.75
N LYS A 435 4.18 22.29 -10.80
CA LYS A 435 3.23 23.34 -11.24
C LYS A 435 2.69 23.13 -12.64
N GLU A 436 3.56 22.88 -13.60
CA GLU A 436 3.17 22.65 -15.00
C GLU A 436 2.27 21.42 -15.14
N TYR A 437 2.64 20.33 -14.46
CA TYR A 437 1.84 19.12 -14.42
C TYR A 437 0.46 19.36 -13.79
N ALA A 438 0.39 20.04 -12.66
CA ALA A 438 -0.86 20.35 -11.97
C ALA A 438 -1.82 21.17 -12.86
N GLN A 439 -1.28 22.17 -13.58
CA GLN A 439 -2.05 23.00 -14.52
C GLN A 439 -2.56 22.19 -15.72
N ALA A 440 -1.73 21.29 -16.25
CA ALA A 440 -2.10 20.45 -17.38
C ALA A 440 -3.12 19.38 -17.00
N TRP A 441 -3.04 18.81 -15.78
CA TRP A 441 -3.97 17.80 -15.29
C TRP A 441 -5.33 18.37 -14.91
N LYS A 442 -5.40 19.60 -14.40
CA LYS A 442 -6.63 20.22 -13.88
C LYS A 442 -7.84 20.09 -14.82
N PRO A 443 -7.79 20.46 -16.12
CA PRO A 443 -8.95 20.35 -17.01
C PRO A 443 -9.46 18.92 -17.17
N CYS A 444 -8.56 17.92 -17.19
CA CYS A 444 -8.92 16.52 -17.29
C CYS A 444 -9.63 16.04 -16.02
N ALA A 445 -9.09 16.39 -14.86
CA ALA A 445 -9.67 16.04 -13.56
C ALA A 445 -11.04 16.69 -13.35
N ASP A 446 -11.20 17.96 -13.72
CA ASP A 446 -12.47 18.69 -13.57
C ASP A 446 -13.55 18.09 -14.49
N LYS A 447 -13.17 17.66 -15.70
CA LYS A 447 -14.08 16.96 -16.61
C LYS A 447 -14.54 15.61 -16.03
N LEU A 448 -13.62 14.77 -15.52
CA LEU A 448 -13.95 13.51 -14.88
C LEU A 448 -14.90 13.71 -13.68
N TRP A 449 -14.61 14.69 -12.84
CA TRP A 449 -15.41 15.01 -11.65
C TRP A 449 -16.84 15.41 -12.01
N ALA A 450 -17.01 16.21 -13.06
CA ALA A 450 -18.32 16.61 -13.57
C ALA A 450 -19.08 15.45 -14.23
N GLU A 451 -18.41 14.55 -14.95
CA GLU A 451 -19.01 13.37 -15.57
C GLU A 451 -19.58 12.38 -14.55
N GLU A 452 -19.05 12.36 -13.32
CA GLU A 452 -19.56 11.54 -12.21
C GLU A 452 -20.70 12.23 -11.43
N GLY A 453 -21.19 13.38 -11.89
CA GLY A 453 -22.32 14.08 -11.32
C GLY A 453 -21.99 15.02 -10.15
N HIS A 454 -20.71 15.32 -9.94
CA HIS A 454 -20.28 16.31 -8.97
C HIS A 454 -20.26 17.71 -9.57
N SER A 455 -20.73 18.72 -8.81
CA SER A 455 -20.57 20.13 -9.18
C SER A 455 -19.15 20.62 -8.85
N ASN A 456 -18.56 21.39 -9.75
CA ASN A 456 -17.27 22.07 -9.52
C ASN A 456 -17.41 23.24 -8.54
#